data_611d8b2b11077fdb1b280c314160ab0b
#
_entry.id   611d8b2b11077fdb1b280c314160ab0b
#
_cell.length_a   1.000
_cell.length_b   1.000
_cell.length_c   1.000
_cell.angle_alpha   90.00
_cell.angle_beta   90.00
_cell.angle_gamma   90.00
#
_symmetry.space_group_name_H-M   'P 1'
#
loop_
_entity.id
_entity.type
_entity.pdbx_description
1 polymer ?
#
loop_
_entity_poly.entity_id
_entity_poly.type
_entity_poly.pdbx_seq_one_letter_code
_entity_poly.pdbx_strand_id
1 'polypeptide(L)'
;TSNMSRSPIGYAYFILRQLPDWEENAYATHGFKDAIQAPVNTDGDKAVITETCYPYPFRYWNAGTSWMINPLYETLLSYGNINIPLSDEFDLEKLKSVLSVTEKDLTESQIKEIKKRGYLRLEEDILYPLLVKSANYWSQLMSPEYYTAKDGSIHYEKGKTSLNDGETYCILPSYSPENNPSNYNSPSDANCAIDISACRDNLNMLIKVMGDVDKSADTSKWQELEKNLPPYLYDETGALKEWATTSFDENNEHRHLSHLYGVWPLFETQGNEKLSKACEQAIANRQSENEASHALVHRSLIASRLKDSDSLTDALVKLMNHKIRYDSLMTNHDYDQGSCYCTDFAIGYLGIINEALVYSHNDDIEFLPALPNSGFENGTLKGIKTRNRATVTELKWADSGKTISATVTSDIDQKLNIKAGGKSQTVEFKAGESKTFKF
;
A
#
# COMPACT_ATOMS: atom_id res chain seq x y z
N THR A 1 10.01 9.36 0.29
CA THR A 1 9.61 10.02 -0.95
C THR A 1 10.75 10.81 -1.58
N SER A 2 10.75 10.95 -2.91
CA SER A 2 11.80 11.65 -3.68
C SER A 2 11.71 13.18 -3.61
N ASN A 3 10.85 13.74 -2.76
CA ASN A 3 10.61 15.18 -2.61
C ASN A 3 10.29 15.91 -3.93
N MET A 4 9.51 15.28 -4.80
CA MET A 4 9.05 15.85 -6.07
C MET A 4 7.64 16.41 -5.89
N SER A 5 7.51 17.67 -5.50
CA SER A 5 6.25 18.31 -5.10
C SER A 5 5.16 18.38 -6.20
N ARG A 6 5.50 18.22 -7.47
CA ARG A 6 4.53 18.21 -8.58
C ARG A 6 3.98 16.80 -8.90
N SER A 7 4.70 15.73 -8.54
CA SER A 7 4.27 14.36 -8.82
C SER A 7 2.94 13.99 -8.16
N PRO A 8 2.67 14.40 -6.90
CA PRO A 8 1.38 14.15 -6.28
C PRO A 8 0.18 14.75 -7.02
N ILE A 9 0.34 15.94 -7.63
CA ILE A 9 -0.72 16.58 -8.42
C ILE A 9 -1.02 15.77 -9.69
N GLY A 10 0.03 15.36 -10.42
CA GLY A 10 -0.13 14.51 -11.61
C GLY A 10 -0.77 13.15 -11.26
N TYR A 11 -0.39 12.57 -10.12
CA TYR A 11 -1.02 11.34 -9.64
C TYR A 11 -2.49 11.53 -9.27
N ALA A 12 -2.83 12.64 -8.61
CA ALA A 12 -4.23 12.96 -8.31
C ALA A 12 -5.07 13.13 -9.60
N TYR A 13 -4.53 13.78 -10.64
CA TYR A 13 -5.21 13.87 -11.94
C TYR A 13 -5.41 12.50 -12.60
N PHE A 14 -4.39 11.64 -12.54
CA PHE A 14 -4.50 10.26 -13.03
C PHE A 14 -5.64 9.49 -12.34
N ILE A 15 -5.77 9.60 -11.01
CA ILE A 15 -6.86 8.97 -10.26
C ILE A 15 -8.21 9.60 -10.64
N LEU A 16 -8.33 10.94 -10.58
CA LEU A 16 -9.59 11.64 -10.83
C LEU A 16 -10.20 11.32 -12.19
N ARG A 17 -9.39 11.14 -13.23
CA ARG A 17 -9.87 10.75 -14.58
C ARG A 17 -10.57 9.40 -14.59
N GLN A 18 -10.13 8.47 -13.76
CA GLN A 18 -10.59 7.07 -13.78
C GLN A 18 -11.75 6.80 -12.83
N LEU A 19 -12.05 7.70 -11.90
CA LEU A 19 -13.04 7.45 -10.86
C LEU A 19 -14.44 7.10 -11.36
N PRO A 20 -14.98 7.71 -12.45
CA PRO A 20 -16.27 7.30 -13.00
C PRO A 20 -16.27 5.84 -13.44
N ASP A 21 -15.15 5.39 -14.05
CA ASP A 21 -15.02 4.01 -14.50
C ASP A 21 -14.86 3.03 -13.33
N TRP A 22 -14.23 3.47 -12.22
CA TRP A 22 -14.13 2.65 -11.02
C TRP A 22 -15.50 2.46 -10.32
N GLU A 23 -16.35 3.47 -10.36
CA GLU A 23 -17.73 3.37 -9.86
C GLU A 23 -18.56 2.43 -10.73
N GLU A 24 -18.47 2.58 -12.06
CA GLU A 24 -19.11 1.68 -13.01
C GLU A 24 -18.60 0.25 -12.86
N ASN A 25 -17.29 0.07 -12.65
CA ASN A 25 -16.67 -1.24 -12.50
C ASN A 25 -17.15 -1.99 -11.24
N ALA A 26 -17.27 -1.32 -10.09
CA ALA A 26 -17.81 -1.93 -8.88
C ALA A 26 -19.27 -2.40 -9.10
N TYR A 27 -20.07 -1.62 -9.82
CA TYR A 27 -21.45 -1.99 -10.16
C TYR A 27 -21.50 -3.13 -11.18
N ALA A 28 -20.73 -3.04 -12.26
CA ALA A 28 -20.75 -4.04 -13.34
C ALA A 28 -20.22 -5.41 -12.88
N THR A 29 -19.22 -5.43 -12.01
CA THR A 29 -18.58 -6.68 -11.54
C THR A 29 -19.38 -7.34 -10.40
N HIS A 30 -19.87 -6.56 -9.44
CA HIS A 30 -20.44 -7.08 -8.20
C HIS A 30 -21.87 -6.60 -7.93
N GLY A 31 -22.42 -5.65 -8.71
CA GLY A 31 -23.70 -5.02 -8.43
C GLY A 31 -23.65 -3.99 -7.29
N PHE A 32 -22.46 -3.63 -6.81
CA PHE A 32 -22.29 -2.71 -5.69
C PHE A 32 -22.60 -1.27 -6.08
N LYS A 33 -23.28 -0.56 -5.20
CA LYS A 33 -23.65 0.84 -5.38
C LYS A 33 -22.91 1.70 -4.38
N ASP A 34 -22.69 2.95 -4.74
CA ASP A 34 -21.98 3.90 -3.88
C ASP A 34 -20.58 3.36 -3.46
N ALA A 35 -19.93 2.67 -4.38
CA ALA A 35 -18.67 1.96 -4.18
C ALA A 35 -17.77 2.12 -5.41
N ILE A 36 -16.47 1.92 -5.23
CA ILE A 36 -15.48 1.97 -6.32
C ILE A 36 -14.60 0.72 -6.32
N GLN A 37 -14.22 0.26 -7.51
CA GLN A 37 -13.24 -0.80 -7.72
C GLN A 37 -12.30 -0.45 -8.87
N ALA A 38 -11.03 -0.23 -8.56
CA ALA A 38 -10.00 -0.07 -9.57
C ALA A 38 -9.74 -1.41 -10.27
N PRO A 39 -9.74 -1.47 -11.62
CA PRO A 39 -9.36 -2.67 -12.35
C PRO A 39 -7.85 -2.82 -12.36
N VAL A 40 -7.37 -4.03 -12.69
CA VAL A 40 -5.93 -4.27 -12.87
C VAL A 40 -5.39 -3.57 -14.12
N ASN A 41 -6.20 -3.48 -15.16
CA ASN A 41 -5.84 -2.81 -16.42
C ASN A 41 -6.56 -1.47 -16.51
N THR A 42 -5.81 -0.40 -16.69
CA THR A 42 -6.34 0.92 -17.02
C THR A 42 -5.73 1.41 -18.31
N ASP A 43 -6.52 1.99 -19.19
CA ASP A 43 -6.07 2.64 -20.43
C ASP A 43 -6.05 4.17 -20.31
N GLY A 44 -6.21 4.68 -19.11
CA GLY A 44 -6.25 6.09 -18.80
C GLY A 44 -7.64 6.72 -18.87
N ASP A 45 -8.52 6.25 -19.74
CA ASP A 45 -9.85 6.80 -19.95
C ASP A 45 -10.98 5.82 -19.62
N LYS A 46 -10.70 4.52 -19.67
CA LYS A 46 -11.66 3.45 -19.42
C LYS A 46 -11.04 2.40 -18.53
N ALA A 47 -11.48 2.39 -17.29
CA ALA A 47 -10.98 1.49 -16.28
C ALA A 47 -11.96 0.34 -15.96
N VAL A 48 -12.86 0.02 -16.88
CA VAL A 48 -13.80 -1.10 -16.74
C VAL A 48 -13.02 -2.41 -16.85
N ILE A 49 -13.30 -3.34 -15.96
CA ILE A 49 -12.71 -4.69 -16.05
C ILE A 49 -13.26 -5.37 -17.30
N THR A 50 -12.39 -5.54 -18.28
CA THR A 50 -12.61 -6.46 -19.37
C THR A 50 -11.96 -7.80 -19.05
N GLU A 51 -12.49 -8.89 -19.57
CA GLU A 51 -11.76 -10.15 -19.52
C GLU A 51 -10.44 -9.97 -20.27
N THR A 52 -9.35 -10.10 -19.53
CA THR A 52 -8.02 -10.00 -20.12
C THR A 52 -7.70 -11.24 -20.93
N CYS A 53 -6.75 -11.14 -21.84
CA CYS A 53 -6.21 -12.29 -22.55
C CYS A 53 -5.41 -13.25 -21.64
N TYR A 54 -5.22 -12.91 -20.39
CA TYR A 54 -4.53 -13.70 -19.39
C TYR A 54 -5.51 -14.64 -18.65
N PRO A 55 -5.08 -15.83 -18.26
CA PRO A 55 -5.91 -16.80 -17.55
C PRO A 55 -6.19 -16.43 -16.07
N TYR A 56 -5.78 -15.23 -15.65
CA TYR A 56 -5.85 -14.81 -14.27
C TYR A 56 -7.18 -14.14 -13.94
N PRO A 57 -7.81 -14.45 -12.77
CA PRO A 57 -9.10 -13.93 -12.38
C PRO A 57 -9.00 -12.53 -11.74
N PHE A 58 -8.37 -11.57 -12.41
CA PHE A 58 -8.11 -10.22 -11.89
C PHE A 58 -9.38 -9.45 -11.50
N ARG A 59 -10.56 -9.86 -11.97
CA ARG A 59 -11.85 -9.31 -11.52
C ARG A 59 -12.08 -9.47 -10.01
N TYR A 60 -11.40 -10.42 -9.37
CA TYR A 60 -11.47 -10.72 -7.95
C TYR A 60 -10.28 -10.18 -7.15
N TRP A 61 -9.41 -9.41 -7.79
CA TRP A 61 -8.35 -8.69 -7.10
C TRP A 61 -8.91 -7.41 -6.48
N ASN A 62 -9.37 -7.52 -5.23
CA ASN A 62 -10.08 -6.44 -4.55
C ASN A 62 -9.14 -5.36 -4.00
N ALA A 63 -7.89 -5.72 -3.69
CA ALA A 63 -6.90 -4.83 -3.08
C ALA A 63 -6.53 -3.61 -3.93
N GLY A 64 -6.75 -3.67 -5.26
CA GLY A 64 -6.29 -2.65 -6.21
C GLY A 64 -6.71 -1.24 -5.86
N THR A 65 -7.96 -1.04 -5.43
CA THR A 65 -8.48 0.29 -5.06
C THR A 65 -7.74 0.89 -3.87
N SER A 66 -7.59 0.13 -2.79
CA SER A 66 -6.86 0.58 -1.59
C SER A 66 -5.41 0.90 -1.93
N TRP A 67 -4.77 0.06 -2.76
CA TRP A 67 -3.39 0.30 -3.22
C TRP A 67 -3.27 1.60 -4.03
N MET A 68 -4.22 1.87 -4.93
CA MET A 68 -4.22 3.09 -5.75
C MET A 68 -4.52 4.36 -4.92
N ILE A 69 -5.24 4.26 -3.81
CA ILE A 69 -5.50 5.39 -2.90
C ILE A 69 -4.30 5.68 -1.99
N ASN A 70 -3.55 4.66 -1.58
CA ASN A 70 -2.44 4.77 -0.63
C ASN A 70 -1.42 5.87 -0.98
N PRO A 71 -0.95 6.07 -2.25
CA PRO A 71 -0.05 7.16 -2.58
C PRO A 71 -0.62 8.57 -2.38
N LEU A 72 -1.94 8.76 -2.49
CA LEU A 72 -2.60 10.03 -2.14
C LEU A 72 -2.56 10.25 -0.62
N TYR A 73 -2.81 9.21 0.15
CA TYR A 73 -2.70 9.27 1.61
C TYR A 73 -1.24 9.50 2.06
N GLU A 74 -0.25 8.84 1.46
CA GLU A 74 1.17 9.15 1.71
C GLU A 74 1.54 10.59 1.34
N THR A 75 0.87 11.16 0.33
CA THR A 75 1.00 12.59 0.01
C THR A 75 0.49 13.48 1.13
N LEU A 76 -0.68 13.16 1.69
CA LEU A 76 -1.23 13.87 2.86
C LEU A 76 -0.26 13.80 4.05
N LEU A 77 0.26 12.62 4.36
CA LEU A 77 1.23 12.43 5.45
C LEU A 77 2.53 13.23 5.23
N SER A 78 2.99 13.32 3.99
CA SER A 78 4.28 13.93 3.65
C SER A 78 4.19 15.45 3.47
N TYR A 79 3.16 15.95 2.78
CA TYR A 79 3.02 17.34 2.38
C TYR A 79 1.84 18.06 3.07
N GLY A 80 0.98 17.34 3.75
CA GLY A 80 -0.27 17.85 4.33
C GLY A 80 -1.38 17.97 3.30
N ASN A 81 -2.43 18.65 3.71
CA ASN A 81 -3.62 18.87 2.88
C ASN A 81 -3.35 19.88 1.78
N ILE A 82 -2.76 19.41 0.68
CA ILE A 82 -2.42 20.24 -0.49
C ILE A 82 -3.64 20.51 -1.35
N ASN A 83 -3.57 21.60 -2.11
CA ASN A 83 -4.57 21.97 -3.13
C ASN A 83 -4.22 21.32 -4.45
N ILE A 84 -5.18 20.62 -5.07
CA ILE A 84 -5.11 20.05 -6.41
C ILE A 84 -5.85 20.99 -7.34
N PRO A 85 -5.17 21.76 -8.21
CA PRO A 85 -5.81 22.72 -9.13
C PRO A 85 -6.84 22.04 -10.02
N LEU A 86 -7.92 22.74 -10.35
CA LEU A 86 -8.82 22.26 -11.42
C LEU A 86 -8.08 22.28 -12.75
N SER A 87 -8.34 21.29 -13.58
CA SER A 87 -7.67 21.06 -14.85
C SER A 87 -8.66 20.50 -15.87
N ASP A 88 -8.37 20.69 -17.15
CA ASP A 88 -9.11 20.05 -18.24
C ASP A 88 -8.83 18.55 -18.36
N GLU A 89 -7.93 18.00 -17.53
CA GLU A 89 -7.62 16.58 -17.49
C GLU A 89 -8.74 15.73 -16.86
N PHE A 90 -9.69 16.33 -16.14
CA PHE A 90 -10.85 15.65 -15.58
C PHE A 90 -12.10 16.56 -15.58
N ASP A 91 -13.27 15.94 -15.67
CA ASP A 91 -14.55 16.63 -15.67
C ASP A 91 -15.23 16.54 -14.29
N LEU A 92 -15.25 17.66 -13.56
CA LEU A 92 -15.84 17.73 -12.23
C LEU A 92 -17.35 17.34 -12.20
N GLU A 93 -18.07 17.55 -13.29
CA GLU A 93 -19.49 17.17 -13.39
C GLU A 93 -19.68 15.65 -13.41
N LYS A 94 -18.73 14.92 -13.99
CA LYS A 94 -18.71 13.44 -13.98
C LYS A 94 -18.29 12.85 -12.64
N LEU A 95 -17.70 13.66 -11.76
CA LEU A 95 -17.19 13.23 -10.46
C LEU A 95 -18.18 13.47 -9.31
N LYS A 96 -19.39 13.97 -9.58
CA LYS A 96 -20.38 14.36 -8.56
C LYS A 96 -20.73 13.24 -7.59
N SER A 97 -20.91 12.02 -8.09
CA SER A 97 -21.26 10.86 -7.26
C SER A 97 -20.06 10.37 -6.45
N VAL A 98 -18.93 10.18 -7.14
CA VAL A 98 -17.76 9.57 -6.52
C VAL A 98 -17.02 10.49 -5.53
N LEU A 99 -17.09 11.80 -5.71
CA LEU A 99 -16.53 12.79 -4.77
C LEU A 99 -17.52 13.19 -3.65
N SER A 100 -18.64 12.49 -3.53
CA SER A 100 -19.56 12.66 -2.40
C SER A 100 -19.32 11.62 -1.32
N VAL A 101 -19.38 12.02 -0.06
CA VAL A 101 -19.32 11.13 1.11
C VAL A 101 -20.65 10.50 1.46
N THR A 102 -21.69 10.78 0.68
CA THR A 102 -23.06 10.27 0.86
C THR A 102 -23.54 9.57 -0.41
N GLU A 103 -24.67 8.86 -0.34
CA GLU A 103 -25.32 8.26 -1.50
C GLU A 103 -25.89 9.29 -2.49
N LYS A 104 -25.91 10.57 -2.14
CA LYS A 104 -26.38 11.66 -3.00
C LYS A 104 -25.20 12.37 -3.63
N ASP A 105 -25.32 12.69 -4.90
CA ASP A 105 -24.35 13.48 -5.63
C ASP A 105 -24.03 14.82 -4.93
N LEU A 106 -22.85 15.36 -5.22
CA LEU A 106 -22.53 16.73 -4.88
C LEU A 106 -23.57 17.68 -5.48
N THR A 107 -24.06 18.60 -4.66
CA THR A 107 -25.04 19.59 -5.09
C THR A 107 -24.44 20.63 -6.04
N GLU A 108 -25.26 21.27 -6.86
CA GLU A 108 -24.83 22.37 -7.73
C GLU A 108 -24.15 23.51 -6.94
N SER A 109 -24.55 23.74 -5.69
CA SER A 109 -23.92 24.73 -4.81
C SER A 109 -22.49 24.33 -4.45
N GLN A 110 -22.24 23.05 -4.11
CA GLN A 110 -20.90 22.52 -3.80
C GLN A 110 -19.99 22.57 -5.03
N ILE A 111 -20.49 22.15 -6.19
CA ILE A 111 -19.75 22.22 -7.46
C ILE A 111 -19.38 23.67 -7.79
N LYS A 112 -20.31 24.60 -7.62
CA LYS A 112 -20.08 26.04 -7.86
C LYS A 112 -19.02 26.61 -6.91
N GLU A 113 -19.02 26.17 -5.67
CA GLU A 113 -18.01 26.56 -4.68
C GLU A 113 -16.61 26.04 -5.08
N ILE A 114 -16.50 24.77 -5.45
CA ILE A 114 -15.25 24.16 -5.95
C ILE A 114 -14.74 24.93 -7.18
N LYS A 115 -15.60 25.20 -8.16
CA LYS A 115 -15.23 25.97 -9.36
C LYS A 115 -14.79 27.40 -9.02
N LYS A 116 -15.43 28.04 -8.05
CA LYS A 116 -15.08 29.40 -7.60
C LYS A 116 -13.69 29.45 -6.93
N ARG A 117 -13.32 28.45 -6.12
CA ARG A 117 -12.03 28.40 -5.47
C ARG A 117 -10.89 27.90 -6.40
N GLY A 118 -11.22 27.18 -7.49
CA GLY A 118 -10.29 26.75 -8.53
C GLY A 118 -9.45 25.53 -8.19
N TYR A 119 -9.74 24.79 -7.13
CA TYR A 119 -9.01 23.60 -6.71
C TYR A 119 -9.86 22.65 -5.86
N LEU A 120 -9.43 21.39 -5.76
CA LEU A 120 -9.87 20.39 -4.81
C LEU A 120 -8.85 20.31 -3.67
N ARG A 121 -9.30 20.21 -2.42
CA ARG A 121 -8.44 19.90 -1.27
C ARG A 121 -8.21 18.40 -1.23
N LEU A 122 -6.95 18.00 -1.04
CA LEU A 122 -6.60 16.57 -1.10
C LEU A 122 -7.36 15.74 -0.06
N GLU A 123 -7.47 16.24 1.15
CA GLU A 123 -8.06 15.49 2.27
C GLU A 123 -9.59 15.45 2.19
N GLU A 124 -10.26 16.61 2.14
CA GLU A 124 -11.72 16.70 2.23
C GLU A 124 -12.43 16.35 0.94
N ASP A 125 -11.88 16.80 -0.22
CA ASP A 125 -12.61 16.72 -1.48
C ASP A 125 -12.21 15.49 -2.31
N ILE A 126 -11.07 14.83 -1.99
CA ILE A 126 -10.58 13.68 -2.73
C ILE A 126 -10.47 12.44 -1.83
N LEU A 127 -9.57 12.46 -0.83
CA LEU A 127 -9.29 11.27 -0.02
C LEU A 127 -10.50 10.81 0.78
N TYR A 128 -11.20 11.71 1.45
CA TYR A 128 -12.34 11.33 2.27
C TYR A 128 -13.43 10.62 1.45
N PRO A 129 -13.96 11.18 0.34
CA PRO A 129 -14.94 10.45 -0.46
C PRO A 129 -14.40 9.15 -1.05
N LEU A 130 -13.17 9.11 -1.57
CA LEU A 130 -12.59 7.88 -2.13
C LEU A 130 -12.50 6.77 -1.09
N LEU A 131 -12.06 7.10 0.12
CA LEU A 131 -11.96 6.13 1.22
C LEU A 131 -13.33 5.64 1.65
N VAL A 132 -14.37 6.50 1.68
CA VAL A 132 -15.76 6.09 1.93
C VAL A 132 -16.27 5.12 0.86
N LYS A 133 -16.09 5.46 -0.42
CA LYS A 133 -16.55 4.61 -1.54
C LYS A 133 -15.82 3.27 -1.57
N SER A 134 -14.51 3.26 -1.28
CA SER A 134 -13.73 2.03 -1.15
C SER A 134 -14.16 1.20 0.07
N ALA A 135 -14.44 1.84 1.22
CA ALA A 135 -14.95 1.14 2.40
C ALA A 135 -16.37 0.57 2.18
N ASN A 136 -17.20 1.27 1.42
CA ASN A 136 -18.52 0.76 1.00
C ASN A 136 -18.37 -0.48 0.10
N TYR A 137 -17.37 -0.53 -0.79
CA TYR A 137 -17.04 -1.73 -1.56
C TYR A 137 -16.74 -2.92 -0.63
N TRP A 138 -15.81 -2.75 0.31
CA TRP A 138 -15.45 -3.79 1.27
C TRP A 138 -16.64 -4.23 2.14
N SER A 139 -17.45 -3.27 2.60
CA SER A 139 -18.66 -3.56 3.40
C SER A 139 -19.72 -4.35 2.64
N GLN A 140 -19.85 -4.15 1.32
CA GLN A 140 -20.79 -4.88 0.48
C GLN A 140 -20.24 -6.24 0.04
N LEU A 141 -18.92 -6.39 -0.07
CA LEU A 141 -18.27 -7.66 -0.39
C LEU A 141 -18.41 -8.69 0.73
N MET A 142 -18.43 -8.25 1.99
CA MET A 142 -18.49 -9.10 3.16
C MET A 142 -19.91 -9.24 3.69
N SER A 143 -20.37 -10.48 3.85
CA SER A 143 -21.68 -10.82 4.38
C SER A 143 -21.53 -11.78 5.56
N PRO A 144 -22.33 -11.65 6.64
CA PRO A 144 -22.34 -12.65 7.73
C PRO A 144 -22.71 -14.06 7.28
N GLU A 145 -23.37 -14.22 6.12
CA GLU A 145 -23.69 -15.54 5.56
C GLU A 145 -22.42 -16.36 5.22
N TYR A 146 -21.33 -15.67 4.85
CA TYR A 146 -20.01 -16.28 4.66
C TYR A 146 -19.09 -15.85 5.78
N TYR A 147 -18.67 -16.78 6.60
CA TYR A 147 -17.85 -16.47 7.76
C TYR A 147 -16.68 -17.43 7.94
N THR A 148 -15.67 -16.97 8.61
CA THR A 148 -14.53 -17.76 9.02
C THR A 148 -14.70 -18.09 10.50
N ALA A 149 -14.70 -19.39 10.83
CA ALA A 149 -14.76 -19.85 12.19
C ALA A 149 -13.41 -19.68 12.91
N LYS A 150 -13.39 -19.86 14.23
CA LYS A 150 -12.21 -19.68 15.07
C LYS A 150 -11.03 -20.60 14.69
N ASP A 151 -11.28 -21.73 14.07
CA ASP A 151 -10.26 -22.68 13.59
C ASP A 151 -9.73 -22.33 12.19
N GLY A 152 -10.21 -21.22 11.57
CA GLY A 152 -9.83 -20.77 10.24
C GLY A 152 -10.59 -21.45 9.10
N SER A 153 -11.57 -22.30 9.38
CA SER A 153 -12.44 -22.91 8.36
C SER A 153 -13.51 -21.91 7.88
N ILE A 154 -13.85 -21.99 6.59
CA ILE A 154 -14.86 -21.12 5.97
C ILE A 154 -16.20 -21.84 5.93
N HIS A 155 -17.26 -21.13 6.31
CA HIS A 155 -18.61 -21.66 6.38
C HIS A 155 -19.60 -20.75 5.65
N TYR A 156 -20.71 -21.35 5.23
CA TYR A 156 -21.88 -20.66 4.68
C TYR A 156 -23.14 -21.03 5.46
N GLU A 157 -23.90 -20.03 5.90
CA GLU A 157 -25.19 -20.20 6.58
C GLU A 157 -26.21 -19.21 5.99
N LYS A 158 -27.12 -19.74 5.20
CA LYS A 158 -28.15 -18.92 4.52
C LYS A 158 -29.02 -18.16 5.52
N GLY A 159 -29.14 -16.87 5.33
CA GLY A 159 -29.99 -15.99 6.15
C GLY A 159 -29.35 -15.57 7.48
N LYS A 160 -28.07 -15.87 7.71
CA LYS A 160 -27.32 -15.37 8.86
C LYS A 160 -27.13 -13.86 8.74
N THR A 161 -27.51 -13.12 9.79
CA THR A 161 -27.52 -11.65 9.79
C THR A 161 -26.44 -11.03 10.69
N SER A 162 -25.75 -11.85 11.50
CA SER A 162 -24.68 -11.40 12.40
C SER A 162 -23.67 -12.49 12.63
N LEU A 163 -22.45 -12.10 12.96
CA LEU A 163 -21.39 -13.01 13.40
C LEU A 163 -21.63 -13.42 14.86
N ASN A 164 -21.31 -14.68 15.18
CA ASN A 164 -21.27 -15.16 16.56
C ASN A 164 -19.89 -14.86 17.19
N ASP A 165 -19.78 -15.07 18.51
CA ASP A 165 -18.50 -14.91 19.21
C ASP A 165 -17.41 -15.83 18.63
N GLY A 166 -16.27 -15.24 18.26
CA GLY A 166 -15.14 -15.93 17.65
C GLY A 166 -15.24 -16.19 16.14
N GLU A 167 -16.33 -15.78 15.50
CA GLU A 167 -16.43 -15.76 14.04
C GLU A 167 -15.94 -14.43 13.49
N THR A 168 -15.43 -14.44 12.26
CA THR A 168 -15.06 -13.23 11.49
C THR A 168 -15.69 -13.28 10.11
N TYR A 169 -15.73 -12.15 9.41
CA TYR A 169 -16.15 -12.16 8.02
C TYR A 169 -15.26 -13.08 7.19
N CYS A 170 -15.78 -13.51 6.05
CA CYS A 170 -15.00 -14.11 4.98
C CYS A 170 -14.95 -13.14 3.81
N ILE A 171 -13.76 -12.86 3.31
CA ILE A 171 -13.58 -12.10 2.07
C ILE A 171 -13.70 -13.09 0.90
N LEU A 172 -14.84 -13.05 0.19
CA LEU A 172 -15.18 -13.95 -0.89
C LEU A 172 -16.07 -13.22 -1.93
N PRO A 173 -15.72 -13.22 -3.25
CA PRO A 173 -14.50 -13.74 -3.83
C PRO A 173 -13.25 -12.94 -3.43
N SER A 174 -12.09 -13.57 -3.51
CA SER A 174 -10.77 -13.00 -3.22
C SER A 174 -9.77 -13.57 -4.21
N TYR A 175 -8.64 -12.89 -4.42
CA TYR A 175 -7.57 -13.38 -5.28
C TYR A 175 -6.21 -12.80 -4.87
N SER A 176 -5.24 -13.68 -4.66
CA SER A 176 -3.85 -13.27 -4.44
C SER A 176 -3.08 -13.31 -5.78
N PRO A 177 -2.94 -12.18 -6.47
CA PRO A 177 -2.35 -12.19 -7.81
C PRO A 177 -0.84 -12.53 -7.77
N GLU A 178 -0.37 -13.35 -8.66
CA GLU A 178 -1.06 -14.19 -9.66
C GLU A 178 -0.96 -15.67 -9.27
N ASN A 179 -1.23 -15.98 -7.99
CA ASN A 179 -1.02 -17.28 -7.36
C ASN A 179 -2.34 -18.03 -7.12
N ASN A 180 -2.24 -19.35 -7.02
CA ASN A 180 -3.35 -20.20 -6.60
C ASN A 180 -2.85 -21.18 -5.53
N PRO A 181 -3.71 -21.59 -4.57
CA PRO A 181 -3.39 -22.63 -3.62
C PRO A 181 -2.95 -23.92 -4.31
N SER A 182 -1.99 -24.64 -3.75
CA SER A 182 -1.46 -25.86 -4.38
C SER A 182 -2.48 -27.01 -4.45
N ASN A 183 -3.47 -26.99 -3.55
CA ASN A 183 -4.55 -27.99 -3.49
C ASN A 183 -5.87 -27.54 -4.11
N TYR A 184 -5.92 -26.34 -4.72
CA TYR A 184 -7.18 -25.78 -5.22
C TYR A 184 -6.96 -24.99 -6.51
N ASN A 185 -7.74 -25.26 -7.52
CA ASN A 185 -7.69 -24.59 -8.81
C ASN A 185 -9.08 -24.05 -9.15
N SER A 186 -9.33 -22.82 -8.71
CA SER A 186 -10.57 -22.10 -8.97
C SER A 186 -10.27 -20.70 -9.48
N PRO A 187 -11.20 -20.06 -10.22
CA PRO A 187 -11.05 -18.68 -10.64
C PRO A 187 -11.14 -17.66 -9.50
N SER A 188 -11.46 -18.07 -8.28
CA SER A 188 -11.42 -17.21 -7.09
C SER A 188 -11.02 -17.99 -5.85
N ASP A 189 -10.31 -17.31 -4.98
CA ASP A 189 -9.92 -17.78 -3.65
C ASP A 189 -10.80 -17.16 -2.57
N ALA A 190 -10.41 -17.31 -1.32
CA ALA A 190 -11.05 -16.68 -0.18
C ALA A 190 -9.98 -16.25 0.84
N ASN A 191 -10.24 -15.16 1.54
CA ASN A 191 -9.38 -14.66 2.62
C ASN A 191 -7.90 -14.50 2.23
N CYS A 192 -7.63 -14.01 1.02
CA CYS A 192 -6.26 -13.68 0.63
C CYS A 192 -5.68 -12.62 1.58
N ALA A 193 -4.47 -12.84 2.08
CA ALA A 193 -3.84 -11.93 3.04
C ALA A 193 -3.67 -10.51 2.46
N ILE A 194 -3.47 -10.36 1.15
CA ILE A 194 -3.43 -9.06 0.48
C ILE A 194 -4.76 -8.31 0.63
N ASP A 195 -5.90 -8.98 0.48
CA ASP A 195 -7.22 -8.35 0.60
C ASP A 195 -7.53 -7.98 2.05
N ILE A 196 -7.13 -8.82 3.01
CA ILE A 196 -7.26 -8.52 4.45
C ILE A 196 -6.45 -7.27 4.82
N SER A 197 -5.18 -7.20 4.38
CA SER A 197 -4.32 -6.03 4.60
C SER A 197 -4.88 -4.78 3.95
N ALA A 198 -5.29 -4.87 2.69
CA ALA A 198 -5.79 -3.73 1.92
C ALA A 198 -7.12 -3.18 2.47
N CYS A 199 -8.01 -4.07 2.92
CA CYS A 199 -9.25 -3.68 3.60
C CYS A 199 -8.93 -2.96 4.91
N ARG A 200 -8.07 -3.53 5.75
CA ARG A 200 -7.64 -2.93 7.03
C ARG A 200 -6.99 -1.56 6.82
N ASP A 201 -6.10 -1.43 5.84
CA ASP A 201 -5.47 -0.16 5.48
C ASP A 201 -6.50 0.89 5.07
N ASN A 202 -7.42 0.54 4.18
CA ASN A 202 -8.50 1.44 3.75
C ASN A 202 -9.34 1.93 4.94
N LEU A 203 -9.74 1.02 5.83
CA LEU A 203 -10.55 1.37 7.00
C LEU A 203 -9.78 2.26 7.98
N ASN A 204 -8.51 1.98 8.23
CA ASN A 204 -7.66 2.79 9.11
C ASN A 204 -7.42 4.19 8.53
N MET A 205 -7.14 4.30 7.22
CA MET A 205 -7.04 5.59 6.54
C MET A 205 -8.36 6.37 6.64
N LEU A 206 -9.50 5.70 6.41
CA LEU A 206 -10.82 6.32 6.49
C LEU A 206 -11.13 6.84 7.88
N ILE A 207 -10.95 6.01 8.93
CA ILE A 207 -11.20 6.40 10.33
C ILE A 207 -10.38 7.63 10.71
N LYS A 208 -9.11 7.66 10.28
CA LYS A 208 -8.25 8.82 10.55
C LYS A 208 -8.70 10.07 9.82
N VAL A 209 -8.94 9.99 8.51
CA VAL A 209 -9.36 11.13 7.69
C VAL A 209 -10.72 11.66 8.15
N MET A 210 -11.69 10.79 8.44
CA MET A 210 -12.98 11.19 9.03
C MET A 210 -12.77 12.02 10.30
N GLY A 211 -11.96 11.52 11.24
CA GLY A 211 -11.68 12.21 12.50
C GLY A 211 -10.90 13.52 12.32
N ASP A 212 -10.11 13.67 11.26
CA ASP A 212 -9.38 14.91 10.97
C ASP A 212 -10.29 15.95 10.31
N VAL A 213 -11.14 15.53 9.38
CA VAL A 213 -12.11 16.39 8.67
C VAL A 213 -13.28 16.81 9.57
N ASP A 214 -13.83 15.87 10.36
CA ASP A 214 -14.94 16.11 11.30
C ASP A 214 -14.68 15.39 12.63
N LYS A 215 -14.36 16.17 13.66
CA LYS A 215 -14.10 15.66 15.02
C LYS A 215 -15.32 14.97 15.67
N SER A 216 -16.52 15.18 15.14
CA SER A 216 -17.76 14.56 15.61
C SER A 216 -18.19 13.33 14.79
N ALA A 217 -17.42 12.96 13.77
CA ALA A 217 -17.77 11.85 12.89
C ALA A 217 -17.87 10.52 13.64
N ASP A 218 -18.95 9.80 13.42
CA ASP A 218 -19.11 8.44 13.95
C ASP A 218 -18.38 7.41 13.09
N THR A 219 -17.31 6.88 13.61
CA THR A 219 -16.47 5.87 12.94
C THR A 219 -16.78 4.44 13.36
N SER A 220 -17.77 4.23 14.22
CA SER A 220 -18.07 2.92 14.87
C SER A 220 -18.34 1.80 13.85
N LYS A 221 -19.05 2.10 12.77
CA LYS A 221 -19.29 1.14 11.67
C LYS A 221 -17.98 0.59 11.09
N TRP A 222 -17.03 1.46 10.85
CA TRP A 222 -15.76 1.10 10.22
C TRP A 222 -14.81 0.39 11.18
N GLN A 223 -14.82 0.78 12.44
CA GLN A 223 -14.08 0.09 13.51
C GLN A 223 -14.63 -1.32 13.74
N GLU A 224 -15.96 -1.50 13.71
CA GLU A 224 -16.56 -2.83 13.85
C GLU A 224 -16.26 -3.72 12.64
N LEU A 225 -16.25 -3.16 11.43
CA LEU A 225 -15.88 -3.90 10.23
C LEU A 225 -14.40 -4.34 10.29
N GLU A 226 -13.50 -3.45 10.66
CA GLU A 226 -12.06 -3.73 10.81
C GLU A 226 -11.78 -4.82 11.85
N LYS A 227 -12.43 -4.73 13.01
CA LYS A 227 -12.30 -5.69 14.11
C LYS A 227 -12.70 -7.12 13.74
N ASN A 228 -13.67 -7.24 12.82
CA ASN A 228 -14.21 -8.52 12.38
C ASN A 228 -13.59 -9.04 11.06
N LEU A 229 -12.46 -8.47 10.62
CA LEU A 229 -11.69 -9.03 9.49
C LEU A 229 -11.07 -10.37 9.89
N PRO A 230 -10.88 -11.29 8.92
CA PRO A 230 -10.18 -12.55 9.18
C PRO A 230 -8.80 -12.32 9.78
N PRO A 231 -8.38 -13.07 10.80
CA PRO A 231 -7.03 -13.01 11.32
C PRO A 231 -6.04 -13.65 10.35
N TYR A 232 -4.80 -13.18 10.35
CA TYR A 232 -3.73 -13.88 9.64
C TYR A 232 -3.51 -15.27 10.24
N LEU A 233 -3.29 -16.25 9.38
CA LEU A 233 -2.86 -17.59 9.75
C LEU A 233 -1.38 -17.80 9.43
N TYR A 234 -0.81 -18.83 10.02
CA TYR A 234 0.59 -19.21 9.84
C TYR A 234 0.66 -20.69 9.47
N ASP A 235 1.60 -21.03 8.60
CA ASP A 235 1.86 -22.41 8.21
C ASP A 235 2.69 -23.16 9.27
N GLU A 236 3.01 -24.41 9.02
CA GLU A 236 3.80 -25.26 9.92
C GLU A 236 5.25 -24.78 10.11
N THR A 237 5.76 -23.96 9.21
CA THR A 237 7.10 -23.33 9.33
C THR A 237 7.05 -22.04 10.15
N GLY A 238 5.86 -21.55 10.48
CA GLY A 238 5.62 -20.26 11.11
C GLY A 238 5.54 -19.09 10.13
N ALA A 239 5.56 -19.35 8.82
CA ALA A 239 5.40 -18.32 7.81
C ALA A 239 3.97 -17.79 7.75
N LEU A 240 3.82 -16.52 7.38
CA LEU A 240 2.52 -15.94 7.09
C LEU A 240 1.89 -16.65 5.89
N LYS A 241 0.67 -17.20 6.06
CA LYS A 241 -0.07 -17.82 4.98
C LYS A 241 -0.56 -16.81 3.96
N GLU A 242 -0.51 -17.18 2.68
CA GLU A 242 -1.05 -16.37 1.58
C GLU A 242 -2.60 -16.35 1.60
N TRP A 243 -3.20 -17.45 2.06
CA TRP A 243 -4.64 -17.59 2.26
C TRP A 243 -4.96 -17.83 3.74
N ALA A 244 -5.66 -16.90 4.37
CA ALA A 244 -6.02 -16.97 5.79
C ALA A 244 -7.20 -17.94 6.02
N THR A 245 -7.02 -19.19 5.60
CA THR A 245 -7.96 -20.31 5.83
C THR A 245 -7.20 -21.62 6.00
N THR A 246 -7.82 -22.58 6.68
CA THR A 246 -7.30 -23.95 6.81
C THR A 246 -7.65 -24.83 5.58
N SER A 247 -8.45 -24.32 4.65
CA SER A 247 -8.88 -25.06 3.46
C SER A 247 -7.87 -25.04 2.30
N PHE A 248 -6.91 -24.10 2.33
CA PHE A 248 -5.94 -23.92 1.25
C PHE A 248 -4.52 -24.19 1.71
N ASP A 249 -3.77 -24.90 0.87
CA ASP A 249 -2.35 -25.16 1.06
C ASP A 249 -1.52 -24.12 0.32
N GLU A 250 -0.37 -23.75 0.89
CA GLU A 250 0.54 -22.76 0.31
C GLU A 250 1.13 -23.24 -1.03
N ASN A 251 1.38 -22.27 -1.92
CA ASN A 251 2.11 -22.47 -3.16
C ASN A 251 3.30 -21.52 -3.19
N ASN A 252 4.46 -22.05 -2.83
CA ASN A 252 5.68 -21.26 -2.68
C ASN A 252 6.52 -21.12 -3.97
N GLU A 253 6.24 -21.92 -5.02
CA GLU A 253 6.83 -21.73 -6.35
C GLU A 253 6.06 -20.63 -7.09
N HIS A 254 6.31 -19.38 -6.68
CA HIS A 254 5.65 -18.23 -7.26
C HIS A 254 6.51 -16.97 -7.14
N ARG A 255 6.44 -16.10 -8.15
CA ARG A 255 7.26 -14.88 -8.24
C ARG A 255 6.77 -13.74 -7.35
N HIS A 256 5.45 -13.63 -7.08
CA HIS A 256 4.91 -12.53 -6.29
C HIS A 256 4.92 -12.78 -4.78
N LEU A 257 4.90 -11.68 -4.00
CA LEU A 257 4.81 -11.65 -2.55
C LEU A 257 3.56 -10.88 -2.12
N SER A 258 2.43 -11.09 -2.80
CA SER A 258 1.19 -10.35 -2.61
C SER A 258 0.69 -10.38 -1.16
N HIS A 259 0.84 -11.52 -0.47
CA HIS A 259 0.49 -11.68 0.95
C HIS A 259 1.32 -10.82 1.91
N LEU A 260 2.46 -10.27 1.46
CA LEU A 260 3.28 -9.37 2.25
C LEU A 260 2.95 -7.88 2.04
N TYR A 261 1.80 -7.58 1.44
CA TYR A 261 1.27 -6.21 1.29
C TYR A 261 1.22 -5.47 2.64
N GLY A 262 0.92 -6.16 3.73
CA GLY A 262 0.92 -5.60 5.08
C GLY A 262 2.30 -5.13 5.56
N VAL A 263 3.40 -5.62 4.97
CA VAL A 263 4.76 -5.14 5.23
C VAL A 263 5.06 -3.91 4.38
N TRP A 264 4.91 -4.06 3.06
CA TRP A 264 5.07 -2.99 2.07
C TRP A 264 3.94 -3.11 1.02
N PRO A 265 3.22 -2.03 0.76
CA PRO A 265 3.46 -0.62 1.15
C PRO A 265 3.08 -0.26 2.59
N LEU A 266 2.45 -1.15 3.35
CA LEU A 266 1.97 -0.85 4.70
C LEU A 266 3.07 -0.94 5.79
N PHE A 267 2.62 -0.89 7.05
CA PHE A 267 3.48 -0.86 8.24
C PHE A 267 3.00 -1.83 9.34
N GLU A 268 2.24 -2.87 8.99
CA GLU A 268 1.62 -3.77 9.98
C GLU A 268 2.65 -4.56 10.84
N THR A 269 3.87 -4.72 10.31
CA THR A 269 4.96 -5.38 11.05
C THR A 269 5.63 -4.47 12.08
N GLN A 270 5.39 -3.16 12.04
CA GLN A 270 6.07 -2.24 12.93
C GLN A 270 5.57 -2.39 14.38
N GLY A 271 6.48 -2.81 15.28
CA GLY A 271 6.14 -3.16 16.65
C GLY A 271 5.48 -4.53 16.84
N ASN A 272 5.37 -5.33 15.76
CA ASN A 272 4.82 -6.68 15.79
C ASN A 272 5.89 -7.71 15.37
N GLU A 273 6.74 -8.10 16.31
CA GLU A 273 7.87 -9.02 16.07
C GLU A 273 7.40 -10.39 15.55
N LYS A 274 6.25 -10.89 16.02
CA LYS A 274 5.70 -12.16 15.55
C LYS A 274 5.38 -12.10 14.07
N LEU A 275 4.69 -11.05 13.63
CA LEU A 275 4.33 -10.87 12.22
C LEU A 275 5.58 -10.62 11.37
N SER A 276 6.56 -9.84 11.85
CA SER A 276 7.83 -9.62 11.15
C SER A 276 8.53 -10.95 10.85
N LYS A 277 8.72 -11.80 11.87
CA LYS A 277 9.35 -13.11 11.70
C LYS A 277 8.58 -14.04 10.77
N ALA A 278 7.26 -14.00 10.82
CA ALA A 278 6.42 -14.79 9.91
C ALA A 278 6.56 -14.31 8.45
N CYS A 279 6.70 -13.01 8.23
CA CYS A 279 6.94 -12.46 6.89
C CYS A 279 8.35 -12.78 6.37
N GLU A 280 9.37 -12.72 7.22
CA GLU A 280 10.75 -13.16 6.90
C GLU A 280 10.75 -14.65 6.50
N GLN A 281 10.04 -15.51 7.26
CA GLN A 281 9.91 -16.92 6.94
C GLN A 281 9.16 -17.15 5.63
N ALA A 282 8.12 -16.36 5.33
CA ALA A 282 7.39 -16.44 4.06
C ALA A 282 8.29 -16.10 2.86
N ILE A 283 9.18 -15.12 2.99
CA ILE A 283 10.21 -14.84 1.97
C ILE A 283 11.16 -16.03 1.81
N ALA A 284 11.63 -16.60 2.93
CA ALA A 284 12.56 -17.73 2.91
C ALA A 284 11.95 -19.00 2.31
N ASN A 285 10.63 -19.19 2.39
CA ASN A 285 9.93 -20.33 1.81
C ASN A 285 9.74 -20.20 0.29
N ARG A 286 9.81 -18.97 -0.29
CA ARG A 286 9.68 -18.79 -1.74
C ARG A 286 10.81 -19.48 -2.49
N GLN A 287 10.48 -20.11 -3.62
CA GLN A 287 11.36 -20.89 -4.46
C GLN A 287 11.91 -20.06 -5.64
N SER A 288 12.39 -20.73 -6.66
CA SER A 288 13.18 -20.12 -7.74
C SER A 288 12.43 -19.09 -8.58
N GLU A 289 11.12 -19.20 -8.72
CA GLU A 289 10.33 -18.21 -9.48
C GLU A 289 10.36 -16.81 -8.83
N ASN A 290 10.60 -16.71 -7.53
CA ASN A 290 10.74 -15.42 -6.82
C ASN A 290 12.06 -14.66 -7.17
N GLU A 291 12.79 -15.08 -8.18
CA GLU A 291 13.98 -14.38 -8.70
C GLU A 291 13.70 -13.53 -9.95
N ALA A 292 12.45 -13.43 -10.42
CA ALA A 292 12.07 -12.46 -11.45
C ALA A 292 12.29 -11.02 -10.97
N SER A 293 12.58 -10.08 -11.89
CA SER A 293 13.01 -8.73 -11.52
C SER A 293 11.99 -7.95 -10.68
N HIS A 294 10.70 -8.02 -11.02
CA HIS A 294 9.65 -7.37 -10.21
C HIS A 294 9.48 -8.03 -8.84
N ALA A 295 9.70 -9.35 -8.73
CA ALA A 295 9.74 -10.06 -7.46
C ALA A 295 10.87 -9.57 -6.56
N LEU A 296 12.08 -9.43 -7.13
CA LEU A 296 13.24 -8.89 -6.43
C LEU A 296 13.06 -7.43 -6.01
N VAL A 297 12.37 -6.61 -6.81
CA VAL A 297 12.01 -5.23 -6.44
C VAL A 297 11.09 -5.25 -5.22
N HIS A 298 10.01 -6.03 -5.25
CA HIS A 298 9.08 -6.13 -4.13
C HIS A 298 9.75 -6.71 -2.87
N ARG A 299 10.55 -7.79 -3.03
CA ARG A 299 11.38 -8.35 -1.96
C ARG A 299 12.32 -7.32 -1.35
N SER A 300 12.97 -6.47 -2.17
CA SER A 300 13.84 -5.41 -1.69
C SER A 300 13.11 -4.36 -0.86
N LEU A 301 11.90 -3.95 -1.30
CA LEU A 301 11.06 -3.01 -0.56
C LEU A 301 10.57 -3.60 0.77
N ILE A 302 10.18 -4.87 0.76
CA ILE A 302 9.77 -5.61 1.97
C ILE A 302 10.95 -5.76 2.93
N ALA A 303 12.12 -6.21 2.46
CA ALA A 303 13.34 -6.36 3.26
C ALA A 303 13.78 -5.02 3.89
N SER A 304 13.70 -3.92 3.11
CA SER A 304 13.96 -2.57 3.63
C SER A 304 13.01 -2.21 4.79
N ARG A 305 11.74 -2.58 4.69
CA ARG A 305 10.72 -2.30 5.71
C ARG A 305 10.87 -3.21 6.94
N LEU A 306 11.31 -4.45 6.75
CA LEU A 306 11.66 -5.40 7.82
C LEU A 306 13.02 -5.07 8.47
N LYS A 307 13.80 -4.15 7.87
CA LYS A 307 15.16 -3.79 8.30
C LYS A 307 16.17 -4.95 8.14
N ASP A 308 15.93 -5.80 7.16
CA ASP A 308 16.75 -6.98 6.83
C ASP A 308 17.77 -6.61 5.74
N SER A 309 18.98 -6.22 6.18
CA SER A 309 20.10 -5.86 5.28
C SER A 309 20.59 -7.02 4.44
N ASP A 310 20.51 -8.25 4.93
CA ASP A 310 21.01 -9.45 4.24
C ASP A 310 20.10 -9.79 3.05
N SER A 311 18.79 -9.91 3.27
CA SER A 311 17.80 -10.13 2.21
C SER A 311 17.79 -8.99 1.18
N LEU A 312 17.92 -7.74 1.64
CA LEU A 312 18.03 -6.59 0.74
C LEU A 312 19.27 -6.66 -0.12
N THR A 313 20.44 -6.98 0.46
CA THR A 313 21.71 -7.08 -0.27
C THR A 313 21.64 -8.18 -1.34
N ASP A 314 21.13 -9.36 -0.98
CA ASP A 314 20.95 -10.46 -1.93
C ASP A 314 20.06 -10.05 -3.13
N ALA A 315 18.91 -9.45 -2.85
CA ALA A 315 17.99 -9.00 -3.88
C ALA A 315 18.61 -7.90 -4.78
N LEU A 316 19.33 -6.93 -4.20
CA LEU A 316 19.98 -5.86 -4.97
C LEU A 316 21.11 -6.39 -5.85
N VAL A 317 21.92 -7.34 -5.36
CA VAL A 317 22.97 -7.98 -6.16
C VAL A 317 22.37 -8.70 -7.37
N LYS A 318 21.26 -9.43 -7.17
CA LYS A 318 20.53 -10.12 -8.26
C LYS A 318 19.94 -9.11 -9.25
N LEU A 319 19.33 -8.02 -8.80
CA LEU A 319 18.79 -6.95 -9.65
C LEU A 319 19.87 -6.26 -10.50
N MET A 320 21.10 -6.15 -9.99
CA MET A 320 22.21 -5.55 -10.73
C MET A 320 22.86 -6.51 -11.72
N ASN A 321 22.43 -7.76 -11.79
CA ASN A 321 22.92 -8.72 -12.77
C ASN A 321 22.61 -8.24 -14.20
N HIS A 322 23.58 -8.37 -15.11
CA HIS A 322 23.47 -7.93 -16.50
C HIS A 322 22.35 -8.62 -17.32
N LYS A 323 21.82 -9.73 -16.85
CA LYS A 323 20.68 -10.40 -17.48
C LYS A 323 19.33 -9.71 -17.14
N ILE A 324 19.26 -8.98 -16.04
CA ILE A 324 18.08 -8.20 -15.66
C ILE A 324 18.22 -6.73 -16.11
N ARG A 325 19.40 -6.15 -15.95
CA ARG A 325 19.69 -4.76 -16.33
C ARG A 325 20.66 -4.69 -17.49
N TYR A 326 20.31 -3.94 -18.51
CA TYR A 326 21.19 -3.63 -19.65
C TYR A 326 21.95 -2.31 -19.46
N ASP A 327 23.04 -2.12 -20.17
CA ASP A 327 23.83 -0.87 -20.14
C ASP A 327 23.03 0.36 -20.58
N SER A 328 21.98 0.15 -21.37
CA SER A 328 21.00 1.18 -21.75
C SER A 328 20.08 1.62 -20.61
N LEU A 329 20.21 1.04 -19.42
CA LEU A 329 19.29 1.17 -18.27
C LEU A 329 17.88 0.58 -18.51
N MET A 330 17.70 -0.14 -19.62
CA MET A 330 16.54 -1.00 -19.82
C MET A 330 16.60 -2.17 -18.85
N THR A 331 15.44 -2.66 -18.44
CA THR A 331 15.31 -3.77 -17.50
C THR A 331 14.50 -4.90 -18.10
N ASN A 332 14.82 -6.11 -17.72
CA ASN A 332 14.19 -7.34 -18.19
C ASN A 332 13.40 -8.01 -17.07
N HIS A 333 12.36 -8.77 -17.44
CA HIS A 333 11.51 -9.48 -16.49
C HIS A 333 12.24 -10.65 -15.81
N ASP A 334 12.86 -11.53 -16.63
CA ASP A 334 13.50 -12.76 -16.17
C ASP A 334 14.93 -12.89 -16.67
N TYR A 335 15.75 -13.70 -15.96
CA TYR A 335 17.13 -13.99 -16.35
C TYR A 335 17.26 -14.67 -17.72
N ASP A 336 16.30 -15.52 -18.08
CA ASP A 336 16.40 -16.44 -19.24
C ASP A 336 15.42 -16.10 -20.37
N GLN A 337 14.42 -15.26 -20.14
CA GLN A 337 13.39 -14.93 -21.13
C GLN A 337 13.58 -13.55 -21.77
N GLY A 338 14.74 -13.21 -22.17
CA GLY A 338 15.33 -11.97 -22.64
C GLY A 338 14.53 -10.99 -23.51
N SER A 339 13.21 -10.92 -23.45
CA SER A 339 12.41 -10.09 -24.34
C SER A 339 11.30 -9.25 -23.69
N CYS A 340 11.09 -9.36 -22.37
CA CYS A 340 10.02 -8.60 -21.70
C CYS A 340 10.60 -7.44 -20.89
N TYR A 341 10.32 -6.21 -21.31
CA TYR A 341 10.69 -5.03 -20.54
C TYR A 341 9.93 -4.98 -19.20
N CYS A 342 10.65 -4.82 -18.10
CA CYS A 342 10.09 -4.72 -16.76
C CYS A 342 10.19 -3.28 -16.25
N THR A 343 9.09 -2.55 -16.25
CA THR A 343 9.03 -1.17 -15.74
C THR A 343 9.19 -1.09 -14.23
N ASP A 344 8.78 -2.14 -13.50
CA ASP A 344 8.81 -2.20 -12.04
C ASP A 344 10.21 -1.93 -11.48
N PHE A 345 11.23 -2.55 -12.07
CA PHE A 345 12.61 -2.30 -11.66
C PHE A 345 13.07 -0.88 -12.00
N ALA A 346 12.85 -0.44 -13.22
CA ALA A 346 13.30 0.89 -13.66
C ALA A 346 12.73 2.02 -12.80
N ILE A 347 11.48 1.87 -12.35
CA ILE A 347 10.77 2.88 -11.52
C ILE A 347 10.98 2.62 -10.03
N GLY A 348 10.94 1.35 -9.59
CA GLY A 348 10.98 0.95 -8.19
C GLY A 348 12.33 1.16 -7.51
N TYR A 349 13.44 1.17 -8.26
CA TYR A 349 14.80 1.24 -7.69
C TYR A 349 15.01 2.42 -6.75
N LEU A 350 14.54 3.61 -7.10
CA LEU A 350 14.63 4.79 -6.23
C LEU A 350 13.82 4.63 -4.94
N GLY A 351 12.69 3.94 -5.02
CA GLY A 351 11.87 3.59 -3.85
C GLY A 351 12.63 2.68 -2.89
N ILE A 352 13.31 1.65 -3.39
CA ILE A 352 14.13 0.73 -2.60
C ILE A 352 15.22 1.50 -1.84
N ILE A 353 15.99 2.33 -2.52
CA ILE A 353 17.07 3.11 -1.89
C ILE A 353 16.52 4.05 -0.82
N ASN A 354 15.40 4.72 -1.08
CA ASN A 354 14.79 5.61 -0.10
C ASN A 354 14.33 4.85 1.16
N GLU A 355 13.63 3.72 1.00
CA GLU A 355 13.15 2.90 2.14
C GLU A 355 14.33 2.28 2.93
N ALA A 356 15.38 1.85 2.24
CA ALA A 356 16.58 1.27 2.86
C ALA A 356 17.39 2.27 3.71
N LEU A 357 17.39 3.54 3.31
CA LEU A 357 18.23 4.55 3.94
C LEU A 357 17.49 5.49 4.88
N VAL A 358 16.19 5.71 4.66
CA VAL A 358 15.36 6.61 5.50
C VAL A 358 13.97 6.00 5.70
N TYR A 359 13.77 5.42 6.85
CA TYR A 359 12.45 4.99 7.31
C TYR A 359 11.73 6.16 7.98
N SER A 360 10.43 6.29 7.75
CA SER A 360 9.57 7.22 8.50
C SER A 360 8.16 6.66 8.63
N HIS A 361 7.64 6.64 9.85
CA HIS A 361 6.27 6.23 10.16
C HIS A 361 5.86 6.81 11.50
N ASN A 362 4.64 7.32 11.61
CA ASN A 362 4.17 8.06 12.78
C ASN A 362 5.18 9.13 13.19
N ASP A 363 5.64 9.13 14.43
CA ASP A 363 6.61 10.10 14.95
C ASP A 363 8.06 9.68 14.75
N ASP A 364 8.32 8.55 14.10
CA ASP A 364 9.67 7.97 13.94
C ASP A 364 10.31 8.40 12.63
N ILE A 365 11.58 8.80 12.69
CA ILE A 365 12.52 8.85 11.56
C ILE A 365 13.75 8.01 11.94
N GLU A 366 14.05 6.99 11.14
CA GLU A 366 15.21 6.12 11.35
C GLU A 366 16.14 6.16 10.14
N PHE A 367 17.41 6.37 10.40
CA PHE A 367 18.45 6.40 9.38
C PHE A 367 19.14 5.05 9.25
N LEU A 368 19.33 4.63 8.00
CA LEU A 368 20.00 3.39 7.61
C LEU A 368 19.37 2.14 8.24
N PRO A 369 18.02 2.00 8.26
CA PRO A 369 17.36 0.85 8.89
C PRO A 369 17.75 -0.47 8.23
N ALA A 370 18.04 -0.45 6.92
CA ALA A 370 18.42 -1.62 6.13
C ALA A 370 19.58 -1.26 5.18
N LEU A 371 20.72 -0.79 5.75
CA LEU A 371 21.89 -0.46 4.93
C LEU A 371 22.41 -1.72 4.23
N PRO A 372 22.52 -1.75 2.88
CA PRO A 372 23.09 -2.90 2.20
C PRO A 372 24.53 -3.19 2.65
N ASN A 373 24.89 -4.48 2.78
CA ASN A 373 26.16 -4.93 3.33
C ASN A 373 27.37 -4.68 2.41
N SER A 374 27.13 -4.32 1.15
CA SER A 374 28.20 -4.05 0.17
C SER A 374 27.83 -2.90 -0.76
N GLY A 375 28.83 -2.11 -1.14
CA GLY A 375 28.65 -0.98 -2.06
C GLY A 375 28.05 0.28 -1.41
N PHE A 376 27.79 0.26 -0.10
CA PHE A 376 27.19 1.35 0.66
C PHE A 376 28.01 1.71 1.90
N GLU A 377 29.33 1.46 1.88
CA GLU A 377 30.23 1.70 3.02
C GLU A 377 30.24 3.16 3.44
N ASN A 378 30.15 4.07 2.47
CA ASN A 378 30.08 5.52 2.68
C ASN A 378 29.07 6.12 1.71
N GLY A 379 28.40 7.17 2.14
CA GLY A 379 27.46 7.83 1.24
C GLY A 379 26.92 9.17 1.74
N THR A 380 26.21 9.82 0.81
CA THR A 380 25.47 11.05 1.10
C THR A 380 24.14 11.01 0.33
N LEU A 381 23.06 11.28 1.04
CA LEU A 381 21.71 11.42 0.49
C LEU A 381 21.15 12.77 0.89
N LYS A 382 20.40 13.43 0.00
CA LYS A 382 19.84 14.77 0.25
C LYS A 382 18.41 14.89 -0.20
N GLY A 383 17.62 15.65 0.57
CA GLY A 383 16.32 16.11 0.17
C GLY A 383 15.21 15.06 0.24
N ILE A 384 15.29 14.08 1.12
CA ILE A 384 14.27 13.06 1.28
C ILE A 384 13.11 13.58 2.12
N LYS A 385 11.92 13.59 1.54
CA LYS A 385 10.68 13.93 2.24
C LYS A 385 10.18 12.72 3.04
N THR A 386 9.86 12.92 4.30
CA THR A 386 9.36 11.88 5.20
C THR A 386 7.84 11.92 5.31
N ARG A 387 7.24 10.83 5.83
CA ARG A 387 5.78 10.68 6.02
C ARG A 387 5.23 11.44 7.24
N ASN A 388 6.07 12.18 7.95
CA ASN A 388 5.70 12.95 9.13
C ASN A 388 6.02 14.45 8.98
N ARG A 389 5.78 15.00 7.78
CA ARG A 389 5.93 16.45 7.52
C ARG A 389 7.32 16.98 7.83
N ALA A 390 8.37 16.18 7.57
CA ALA A 390 9.76 16.63 7.69
C ALA A 390 10.56 16.31 6.43
N THR A 391 11.74 16.88 6.31
CA THR A 391 12.67 16.63 5.22
C THR A 391 14.05 16.32 5.81
N VAL A 392 14.61 15.16 5.43
CA VAL A 392 16.02 14.86 5.64
C VAL A 392 16.81 15.64 4.60
N THR A 393 17.29 16.82 4.97
CA THR A 393 17.98 17.72 4.04
C THR A 393 19.37 17.23 3.68
N GLU A 394 20.03 16.52 4.59
CA GLU A 394 21.29 15.81 4.36
C GLU A 394 21.39 14.60 5.31
N LEU A 395 21.77 13.46 4.76
CA LEU A 395 22.20 12.26 5.49
C LEU A 395 23.57 11.87 4.95
N LYS A 396 24.56 11.75 5.84
CA LYS A 396 25.92 11.26 5.55
C LYS A 396 26.23 10.08 6.45
N TRP A 397 26.89 9.09 5.87
CA TRP A 397 27.39 7.96 6.64
C TRP A 397 28.77 7.53 6.16
N ALA A 398 29.53 6.91 7.04
CA ALA A 398 30.85 6.33 6.79
C ALA A 398 31.02 5.04 7.59
N ASP A 399 32.06 4.29 7.24
CA ASP A 399 32.43 3.05 7.91
C ASP A 399 31.27 2.05 8.04
N SER A 400 30.54 1.86 6.92
CA SER A 400 29.36 0.98 6.85
C SER A 400 28.31 1.34 7.91
N GLY A 401 28.02 2.63 8.05
CA GLY A 401 26.99 3.13 8.97
C GLY A 401 27.40 3.26 10.43
N LYS A 402 28.69 3.07 10.78
CA LYS A 402 29.20 3.28 12.15
C LYS A 402 29.25 4.76 12.53
N THR A 403 29.38 5.63 11.54
CA THR A 403 29.33 7.08 11.70
C THR A 403 28.20 7.63 10.87
N ILE A 404 27.23 8.30 11.49
CA ILE A 404 26.05 8.86 10.83
C ILE A 404 25.91 10.34 11.25
N SER A 405 25.69 11.21 10.27
CA SER A 405 25.28 12.60 10.47
C SER A 405 24.06 12.89 9.62
N ALA A 406 22.99 13.35 10.23
CA ALA A 406 21.74 13.67 9.54
C ALA A 406 21.21 15.04 9.96
N THR A 407 20.75 15.84 8.98
CA THR A 407 20.05 17.10 9.23
C THR A 407 18.60 16.94 8.80
N VAL A 408 17.69 17.23 9.74
CA VAL A 408 16.23 17.14 9.55
C VAL A 408 15.64 18.53 9.69
N THR A 409 14.78 18.92 8.75
CA THR A 409 13.97 20.14 8.81
C THR A 409 12.51 19.76 8.95
N SER A 410 11.81 20.30 9.93
CA SER A 410 10.38 20.05 10.13
C SER A 410 9.53 21.13 9.43
N ASP A 411 8.42 20.73 8.78
CA ASP A 411 7.48 21.69 8.20
C ASP A 411 6.51 22.27 9.22
N ILE A 412 6.32 21.60 10.35
CA ILE A 412 5.33 21.92 11.38
C ILE A 412 5.92 21.85 12.78
N ASP A 413 5.24 22.43 13.76
CA ASP A 413 5.54 22.18 15.17
C ASP A 413 5.20 20.74 15.51
N GLN A 414 6.19 19.94 15.91
CA GLN A 414 5.99 18.53 16.24
C GLN A 414 7.13 17.95 17.09
N LYS A 415 6.89 16.75 17.60
CA LYS A 415 7.85 15.97 18.35
C LYS A 415 8.17 14.68 17.58
N LEU A 416 9.44 14.44 17.29
CA LEU A 416 9.90 13.29 16.51
C LEU A 416 10.90 12.45 17.29
N ASN A 417 10.88 11.15 17.05
CA ASN A 417 11.88 10.21 17.52
C ASN A 417 12.91 9.98 16.39
N ILE A 418 14.11 10.45 16.59
CA ILE A 418 15.22 10.34 15.64
C ILE A 418 16.06 9.15 16.02
N LYS A 419 16.18 8.16 15.11
CA LYS A 419 16.80 6.85 15.36
C LYS A 419 17.91 6.56 14.38
N ALA A 420 18.99 5.92 14.84
CA ALA A 420 20.04 5.33 14.01
C ALA A 420 20.92 4.39 14.84
N GLY A 421 21.36 3.27 14.26
CA GLY A 421 22.32 2.35 14.89
C GLY A 421 21.88 1.87 16.29
N GLY A 422 20.60 1.61 16.50
CA GLY A 422 20.04 1.20 17.79
C GLY A 422 19.88 2.31 18.82
N LYS A 423 20.30 3.53 18.52
CA LYS A 423 20.10 4.71 19.39
C LYS A 423 18.83 5.44 18.99
N SER A 424 18.18 6.09 19.96
CA SER A 424 16.98 6.91 19.75
C SER A 424 17.02 8.16 20.62
N GLN A 425 16.56 9.28 20.09
CA GLN A 425 16.34 10.52 20.84
C GLN A 425 15.05 11.18 20.41
N THR A 426 14.25 11.62 21.36
CA THR A 426 13.02 12.34 21.10
C THR A 426 13.29 13.84 21.11
N VAL A 427 12.87 14.54 20.06
CA VAL A 427 13.22 15.95 19.82
C VAL A 427 11.99 16.74 19.40
N GLU A 428 11.79 17.90 20.01
CA GLU A 428 10.77 18.86 19.61
C GLU A 428 11.31 19.76 18.50
N PHE A 429 10.50 20.01 17.49
CA PHE A 429 10.77 20.92 16.37
C PHE A 429 9.73 22.02 16.32
N LYS A 430 10.17 23.19 15.91
CA LYS A 430 9.31 24.26 15.41
C LYS A 430 9.19 24.19 13.90
N ALA A 431 8.10 24.72 13.36
CA ALA A 431 7.92 24.83 11.91
C ALA A 431 9.09 25.56 11.26
N GLY A 432 9.71 24.96 10.25
CA GLY A 432 10.90 25.47 9.56
C GLY A 432 12.23 25.26 10.29
N GLU A 433 12.22 24.68 11.50
CA GLU A 433 13.46 24.44 12.25
C GLU A 433 14.24 23.26 11.69
N SER A 434 15.55 23.44 11.61
CA SER A 434 16.52 22.40 11.20
C SER A 434 17.40 22.00 12.38
N LYS A 435 17.56 20.69 12.58
CA LYS A 435 18.46 20.13 13.59
C LYS A 435 19.37 19.06 12.99
N THR A 436 20.65 19.04 13.45
CA THR A 436 21.64 18.05 13.00
C THR A 436 21.91 17.07 14.14
N PHE A 437 21.91 15.79 13.77
CA PHE A 437 22.12 14.65 14.67
C PHE A 437 23.39 13.90 14.26
N LYS A 438 24.09 13.38 15.25
CA LYS A 438 25.28 12.54 15.06
C LYS A 438 25.15 11.27 15.89
N PHE A 439 25.43 10.13 15.27
CA PHE A 439 25.36 8.81 15.89
C PHE A 439 26.65 8.05 15.71
#